data_06a9ac93a74af6553bef1ff8153b9b3d
#
_entry.id   06a9ac93a74af6553bef1ff8153b9b3d
#
_cell.length_a   1.000
_cell.length_b   1.000
_cell.length_c   1.000
_cell.angle_alpha   90.00
_cell.angle_beta   90.00
_cell.angle_gamma   90.00
#
_symmetry.space_group_name_H-M   'P 1'
#
loop_
_entity.id
_entity.type
_entity.pdbx_description
1 polymer ?
#
loop_
_entity_poly.entity_id
_entity_poly.type
_entity_poly.pdbx_seq_one_letter_code
_entity_poly.pdbx_strand_id
1 'polypeptide(L)'
;MRDIAVLTRVGRPTCFVIEGMETGENGQPYYLLSRAEAQRMCKADYLDTLQPGDILPCTVTHIENFGAFCDIGCGIAALLPIDCLSVSRIASPSDRVQVGQQLLCAIKNRDVQGRIVLTLRELLGTWSENAACFAAGETVVGIVRSVEDYGVFIEIAPNLAGLAEADSTLRPGQAVSVYIKNILPDKMKIKLVVVNKNLGQPLRFEPHYFVTRGRLKRWTYSTPQSRKQIETVF
;
A
#
# COMPACT_ATOMS: atom_id res chain seq x y z
N MET A 1 14.20 16.93 -17.51
CA MET A 1 14.17 15.60 -16.83
C MET A 1 14.56 14.56 -17.86
N ARG A 2 15.62 13.78 -17.68
CA ARG A 2 15.97 12.71 -18.63
C ARG A 2 15.03 11.52 -18.40
N ASP A 3 14.21 11.21 -19.40
CA ASP A 3 13.36 10.01 -19.34
C ASP A 3 14.21 8.77 -19.65
N ILE A 4 14.84 8.22 -18.62
CA ILE A 4 15.66 7.01 -18.71
C ILE A 4 14.79 5.78 -19.06
N ALA A 5 13.48 5.90 -18.95
CA ALA A 5 12.53 4.79 -19.02
C ALA A 5 11.94 4.55 -20.42
N VAL A 6 12.39 5.21 -21.47
CA VAL A 6 11.82 5.02 -22.83
C VAL A 6 11.91 3.56 -23.26
N LEU A 7 13.05 2.90 -23.08
CA LEU A 7 13.25 1.50 -23.48
C LEU A 7 12.39 0.52 -22.65
N THR A 8 12.14 0.82 -21.37
CA THR A 8 11.32 -0.02 -20.48
C THR A 8 9.83 0.14 -20.72
N ARG A 9 9.43 1.09 -21.57
CA ARG A 9 8.03 1.39 -21.90
C ARG A 9 7.55 0.81 -23.23
N VAL A 10 8.43 0.16 -23.96
CA VAL A 10 8.04 -0.55 -25.19
C VAL A 10 6.94 -1.56 -24.89
N GLY A 11 5.84 -1.48 -25.65
CA GLY A 11 4.66 -2.34 -25.45
C GLY A 11 3.75 -1.95 -24.28
N ARG A 12 3.97 -0.78 -23.61
CA ARG A 12 3.11 -0.28 -22.53
C ARG A 12 2.42 1.03 -22.94
N PRO A 13 1.17 1.27 -22.49
CA PRO A 13 0.51 2.54 -22.72
C PRO A 13 1.28 3.69 -22.07
N THR A 14 1.33 4.84 -22.73
CA THR A 14 1.98 6.06 -22.24
C THR A 14 1.18 7.28 -22.63
N CYS A 15 1.30 8.36 -21.85
CA CYS A 15 0.72 9.65 -22.14
C CYS A 15 1.72 10.52 -22.90
N PHE A 16 1.24 11.29 -23.90
CA PHE A 16 2.03 12.26 -24.63
C PHE A 16 1.14 13.44 -25.09
N VAL A 17 1.79 14.54 -25.39
CA VAL A 17 1.18 15.70 -26.07
C VAL A 17 1.65 15.70 -27.51
N ILE A 18 0.78 16.03 -28.45
CA ILE A 18 1.16 16.27 -29.83
C ILE A 18 1.67 17.71 -29.90
N GLU A 19 2.98 17.89 -30.14
CA GLU A 19 3.60 19.22 -30.26
C GLU A 19 3.49 19.79 -31.67
N GLY A 20 3.37 18.93 -32.68
CA GLY A 20 3.25 19.36 -34.06
C GLY A 20 3.19 18.19 -35.05
N MET A 21 3.16 18.53 -36.31
CA MET A 21 3.26 17.57 -37.41
C MET A 21 4.36 18.02 -38.36
N GLU A 22 5.21 17.10 -38.74
CA GLU A 22 6.30 17.34 -39.69
C GLU A 22 6.21 16.36 -40.86
N THR A 23 6.96 16.65 -41.92
CA THR A 23 7.06 15.77 -43.07
C THR A 23 8.43 15.08 -43.06
N GLY A 24 8.42 13.76 -43.11
CA GLY A 24 9.62 12.96 -43.15
C GLY A 24 10.31 13.03 -44.53
N GLU A 25 11.53 12.50 -44.61
CA GLU A 25 12.32 12.47 -45.86
C GLU A 25 11.62 11.72 -47.00
N ASN A 26 10.72 10.79 -46.66
CA ASN A 26 9.89 10.05 -47.61
C ASN A 26 8.59 10.79 -48.00
N GLY A 27 8.40 12.06 -47.62
CA GLY A 27 7.23 12.87 -47.90
C GLY A 27 5.97 12.52 -47.09
N GLN A 28 6.07 11.57 -46.17
CA GLN A 28 4.94 11.19 -45.28
C GLN A 28 4.87 12.09 -44.06
N PRO A 29 3.68 12.53 -43.65
CA PRO A 29 3.50 13.30 -42.43
C PRO A 29 3.67 12.38 -41.19
N TYR A 30 4.28 12.90 -40.12
CA TYR A 30 4.34 12.27 -38.82
C TYR A 30 4.13 13.28 -37.70
N TYR A 31 3.62 12.81 -36.55
CA TYR A 31 3.39 13.66 -35.39
C TYR A 31 4.62 13.67 -34.48
N LEU A 32 4.98 14.87 -33.99
CA LEU A 32 5.92 15.05 -32.92
C LEU A 32 5.19 14.84 -31.58
N LEU A 33 5.65 13.87 -30.82
CA LEU A 33 5.05 13.48 -29.55
C LEU A 33 5.99 13.82 -28.40
N SER A 34 5.49 14.54 -27.39
CA SER A 34 6.25 14.90 -26.20
C SER A 34 5.64 14.25 -24.96
N ARG A 35 6.36 13.31 -24.39
CA ARG A 35 6.02 12.75 -23.09
C ARG A 35 6.43 13.69 -21.96
N ALA A 36 7.55 14.40 -22.11
CA ALA A 36 8.01 15.37 -21.12
C ALA A 36 7.00 16.49 -20.91
N GLU A 37 6.37 16.96 -22.00
CA GLU A 37 5.33 17.96 -21.90
C GLU A 37 4.06 17.43 -21.22
N ALA A 38 3.62 16.21 -21.53
CA ALA A 38 2.51 15.56 -20.82
C ALA A 38 2.77 15.44 -19.31
N GLN A 39 4.00 15.10 -18.92
CA GLN A 39 4.40 15.04 -17.50
C GLN A 39 4.43 16.42 -16.86
N ARG A 40 4.92 17.44 -17.58
CA ARG A 40 4.95 18.82 -17.09
C ARG A 40 3.54 19.34 -16.83
N MET A 41 2.62 19.13 -17.76
CA MET A 41 1.21 19.50 -17.62
C MET A 41 0.56 18.76 -16.46
N CYS A 42 0.71 17.43 -16.40
CA CYS A 42 0.17 16.61 -15.31
C CYS A 42 0.69 17.07 -13.93
N LYS A 43 1.97 17.43 -13.85
CA LYS A 43 2.54 17.97 -12.62
C LYS A 43 1.93 19.32 -12.26
N ALA A 44 1.90 20.29 -13.18
CA ALA A 44 1.43 21.64 -12.92
C ALA A 44 -0.09 21.71 -12.65
N ASP A 45 -0.89 21.01 -13.47
CA ASP A 45 -2.35 21.14 -13.45
C ASP A 45 -3.02 20.20 -12.43
N TYR A 46 -2.31 19.15 -12.00
CA TYR A 46 -2.85 18.16 -11.09
C TYR A 46 -1.98 17.95 -9.84
N LEU A 47 -0.74 17.42 -9.99
CA LEU A 47 0.03 16.99 -8.83
C LEU A 47 0.45 18.15 -7.91
N ASP A 48 0.76 19.33 -8.45
CA ASP A 48 1.17 20.48 -7.64
C ASP A 48 -0.01 21.15 -6.91
N THR A 49 -1.26 20.83 -7.29
CA THR A 49 -2.46 21.26 -6.55
C THR A 49 -2.75 20.40 -5.33
N LEU A 50 -2.20 19.18 -5.27
CA LEU A 50 -2.43 18.23 -4.20
C LEU A 50 -1.55 18.55 -2.98
N GLN A 51 -2.10 18.31 -1.80
CA GLN A 51 -1.46 18.54 -0.50
C GLN A 51 -1.32 17.22 0.29
N PRO A 52 -0.50 17.18 1.35
CA PRO A 52 -0.49 16.05 2.25
C PRO A 52 -1.90 15.67 2.74
N GLY A 53 -2.17 14.38 2.78
CA GLY A 53 -3.47 13.83 3.10
C GLY A 53 -4.44 13.67 1.93
N ASP A 54 -4.21 14.30 0.77
CA ASP A 54 -5.05 14.09 -0.41
C ASP A 54 -4.93 12.66 -0.93
N ILE A 55 -6.07 12.05 -1.25
CA ILE A 55 -6.16 10.69 -1.75
C ILE A 55 -6.16 10.71 -3.27
N LEU A 56 -5.32 9.87 -3.88
CA LEU A 56 -5.21 9.74 -5.32
C LEU A 56 -5.06 8.27 -5.73
N PRO A 57 -5.51 7.92 -6.95
CA PRO A 57 -5.24 6.62 -7.54
C PRO A 57 -3.78 6.53 -7.98
N CYS A 58 -3.19 5.35 -7.87
CA CYS A 58 -1.87 5.07 -8.39
C CYS A 58 -1.77 3.62 -8.86
N THR A 59 -0.76 3.33 -9.69
CA THR A 59 -0.49 1.98 -10.19
C THR A 59 0.92 1.57 -9.80
N VAL A 60 1.08 0.44 -9.13
CA VAL A 60 2.40 -0.09 -8.76
C VAL A 60 3.18 -0.45 -10.03
N THR A 61 4.34 0.16 -10.21
CA THR A 61 5.19 -0.04 -11.40
C THR A 61 6.42 -0.88 -11.13
N HIS A 62 6.95 -0.81 -9.91
CA HIS A 62 8.15 -1.52 -9.49
C HIS A 62 8.16 -1.72 -7.97
N ILE A 63 8.80 -2.79 -7.52
CA ILE A 63 8.91 -3.13 -6.09
C ILE A 63 10.37 -3.33 -5.74
N GLU A 64 10.80 -2.63 -4.68
CA GLU A 64 12.11 -2.74 -4.03
C GLU A 64 11.94 -3.17 -2.57
N ASN A 65 13.01 -3.58 -1.91
CA ASN A 65 12.94 -4.04 -0.52
C ASN A 65 12.44 -2.97 0.47
N PHE A 66 12.68 -1.69 0.16
CA PHE A 66 12.30 -0.56 1.00
C PHE A 66 10.91 0.02 0.69
N GLY A 67 10.26 -0.41 -0.39
CA GLY A 67 8.94 0.08 -0.79
C GLY A 67 8.58 -0.23 -2.24
N ALA A 68 7.45 0.34 -2.68
CA ALA A 68 6.97 0.23 -4.05
C ALA A 68 7.01 1.60 -4.75
N PHE A 69 7.35 1.61 -6.02
CA PHE A 69 7.18 2.77 -6.89
C PHE A 69 5.82 2.70 -7.57
N CYS A 70 5.08 3.80 -7.51
CA CYS A 70 3.76 3.91 -8.08
C CYS A 70 3.72 5.02 -9.12
N ASP A 71 3.06 4.75 -10.25
CA ASP A 71 2.69 5.78 -11.23
C ASP A 71 1.46 6.52 -10.71
N ILE A 72 1.58 7.83 -10.51
CA ILE A 72 0.54 8.72 -10.00
C ILE A 72 -0.06 9.62 -11.09
N GLY A 73 0.25 9.33 -12.34
CA GLY A 73 -0.21 10.03 -13.52
C GLY A 73 0.91 10.29 -14.52
N CYS A 74 0.62 10.06 -15.80
CA CYS A 74 1.54 10.27 -16.93
C CYS A 74 2.93 9.63 -16.79
N GLY A 75 3.06 8.56 -15.99
CA GLY A 75 4.32 7.89 -15.70
C GLY A 75 5.20 8.64 -14.69
N ILE A 76 4.63 9.56 -13.91
CA ILE A 76 5.34 10.22 -12.81
C ILE A 76 5.39 9.26 -11.63
N ALA A 77 6.59 8.93 -11.18
CA ALA A 77 6.81 7.99 -10.10
C ALA A 77 6.72 8.65 -8.73
N ALA A 78 6.02 8.00 -7.80
CA ALA A 78 6.01 8.30 -6.38
C ALA A 78 6.46 7.07 -5.59
N LEU A 79 7.02 7.28 -4.41
CA LEU A 79 7.45 6.21 -3.52
C LEU A 79 6.36 5.90 -2.48
N LEU A 80 6.02 4.63 -2.35
CA LEU A 80 5.21 4.07 -1.27
C LEU A 80 6.12 3.21 -0.37
N PRO A 81 6.66 3.77 0.74
CA PRO A 81 7.59 3.06 1.61
C PRO A 81 6.96 1.83 2.28
N ILE A 82 7.77 0.84 2.65
CA ILE A 82 7.29 -0.41 3.28
C ILE A 82 6.53 -0.16 4.59
N ASP A 83 6.97 0.81 5.39
CA ASP A 83 6.31 1.21 6.66
C ASP A 83 5.00 1.98 6.45
N CYS A 84 4.72 2.40 5.23
CA CYS A 84 3.50 3.08 4.83
C CYS A 84 2.47 2.17 4.16
N LEU A 85 2.79 0.88 3.94
CA LEU A 85 1.88 -0.08 3.31
C LEU A 85 0.80 -0.59 4.27
N SER A 86 1.16 -0.85 5.52
CA SER A 86 0.23 -1.31 6.56
C SER A 86 0.84 -1.10 7.96
N VAL A 87 0.01 -1.22 9.00
CA VAL A 87 0.46 -1.20 10.40
C VAL A 87 1.11 -2.53 10.76
N SER A 88 0.58 -3.64 10.28
CA SER A 88 1.19 -4.95 10.46
C SER A 88 2.53 -5.00 9.72
N ARG A 89 3.56 -5.45 10.42
CA ARG A 89 4.91 -5.58 9.83
C ARG A 89 4.91 -6.65 8.75
N ILE A 90 5.57 -6.34 7.65
CA ILE A 90 5.77 -7.24 6.51
C ILE A 90 7.28 -7.36 6.25
N ALA A 91 7.71 -8.50 5.73
CA ALA A 91 9.12 -8.74 5.40
C ALA A 91 9.51 -8.09 4.07
N SER A 92 8.55 -8.02 3.14
CA SER A 92 8.73 -7.45 1.81
C SER A 92 7.48 -6.68 1.39
N PRO A 93 7.60 -5.60 0.62
CA PRO A 93 6.44 -4.94 0.01
C PRO A 93 5.62 -5.88 -0.87
N SER A 94 6.24 -6.92 -1.46
CA SER A 94 5.55 -7.97 -2.23
C SER A 94 4.55 -8.79 -1.41
N ASP A 95 4.65 -8.77 -0.07
CA ASP A 95 3.66 -9.38 0.81
C ASP A 95 2.32 -8.63 0.77
N ARG A 96 2.33 -7.37 0.31
CA ARG A 96 1.16 -6.48 0.34
C ARG A 96 0.68 -6.06 -1.04
N VAL A 97 1.59 -5.78 -1.96
CA VAL A 97 1.29 -5.24 -3.29
C VAL A 97 2.01 -6.00 -4.39
N GLN A 98 1.51 -5.86 -5.62
CA GLN A 98 2.13 -6.46 -6.81
C GLN A 98 2.23 -5.45 -7.95
N VAL A 99 3.19 -5.67 -8.84
CA VAL A 99 3.36 -4.83 -10.03
C VAL A 99 2.11 -4.91 -10.91
N GLY A 100 1.63 -3.73 -11.36
CA GLY A 100 0.39 -3.59 -12.12
C GLY A 100 -0.87 -3.40 -11.25
N GLN A 101 -0.78 -3.58 -9.93
CA GLN A 101 -1.92 -3.36 -9.04
C GLN A 101 -2.29 -1.89 -8.98
N GLN A 102 -3.60 -1.61 -9.10
CA GLN A 102 -4.17 -0.29 -8.87
C GLN A 102 -4.50 -0.12 -7.40
N LEU A 103 -4.09 1.01 -6.83
CA LEU A 103 -4.28 1.35 -5.43
C LEU A 103 -4.84 2.76 -5.29
N LEU A 104 -5.52 3.01 -4.16
CA LEU A 104 -5.71 4.34 -3.62
C LEU A 104 -4.65 4.57 -2.54
N CYS A 105 -3.97 5.71 -2.60
CA CYS A 105 -2.99 6.11 -1.59
C CYS A 105 -3.23 7.57 -1.19
N ALA A 106 -2.83 7.93 0.02
CA ALA A 106 -2.74 9.33 0.42
C ALA A 106 -1.33 9.87 0.19
N ILE A 107 -1.21 11.16 -0.09
CA ILE A 107 0.08 11.84 -0.09
C ILE A 107 0.54 11.98 1.37
N LYS A 108 1.66 11.37 1.73
CA LYS A 108 2.27 11.51 3.06
C LYS A 108 2.98 12.85 3.20
N ASN A 109 3.88 13.11 2.27
CA ASN A 109 4.64 14.36 2.18
C ASN A 109 5.32 14.47 0.80
N ARG A 110 6.11 15.55 0.63
CA ARG A 110 7.08 15.67 -0.46
C ARG A 110 8.48 15.63 0.13
N ASP A 111 9.38 14.92 -0.53
CA ASP A 111 10.78 14.90 -0.13
C ASP A 111 11.49 16.23 -0.47
N VAL A 112 12.76 16.33 -0.08
CA VAL A 112 13.59 17.54 -0.33
C VAL A 112 13.77 17.88 -1.82
N GLN A 113 13.47 16.95 -2.71
CA GLN A 113 13.51 17.13 -4.16
C GLN A 113 12.13 17.39 -4.76
N GLY A 114 11.09 17.51 -3.92
CA GLY A 114 9.70 17.71 -4.29
C GLY A 114 9.00 16.47 -4.84
N ARG A 115 9.59 15.27 -4.68
CA ARG A 115 8.97 14.00 -5.09
C ARG A 115 7.93 13.59 -4.05
N ILE A 116 6.80 13.07 -4.55
CA ILE A 116 5.69 12.65 -3.71
C ILE A 116 6.04 11.31 -3.02
N VAL A 117 5.82 11.28 -1.71
CA VAL A 117 5.83 10.06 -0.89
C VAL A 117 4.40 9.72 -0.54
N LEU A 118 4.02 8.47 -0.81
CA LEU A 118 2.68 7.95 -0.59
C LEU A 118 2.55 7.18 0.71
N THR A 119 1.32 7.02 1.17
CA THR A 119 0.97 6.12 2.26
C THR A 119 -0.38 5.45 1.99
N LEU A 120 -0.48 4.17 2.33
CA LEU A 120 -1.66 3.33 2.16
C LEU A 120 -2.31 3.01 3.50
N ARG A 121 -1.52 2.79 4.54
CA ARG A 121 -1.98 2.25 5.84
C ARG A 121 -3.10 3.06 6.48
N GLU A 122 -3.13 4.38 6.30
CA GLU A 122 -4.14 5.26 6.87
C GLU A 122 -5.51 5.07 6.21
N LEU A 123 -5.52 4.61 4.95
CA LEU A 123 -6.76 4.31 4.22
C LEU A 123 -7.34 2.95 4.61
N LEU A 124 -6.51 2.06 5.19
CA LEU A 124 -6.90 0.71 5.60
C LEU A 124 -7.52 0.66 7.00
N GLY A 125 -7.92 1.80 7.53
CA GLY A 125 -8.66 1.94 8.78
C GLY A 125 -7.82 1.90 10.06
N THR A 126 -8.45 2.32 11.14
CA THR A 126 -7.94 2.29 12.50
C THR A 126 -7.98 0.86 13.08
N TRP A 127 -7.38 0.66 14.26
CA TRP A 127 -7.48 -0.62 14.96
C TRP A 127 -8.94 -1.00 15.23
N SER A 128 -9.73 -0.05 15.71
CA SER A 128 -11.14 -0.29 16.05
C SER A 128 -12.01 -0.63 14.85
N GLU A 129 -11.83 0.09 13.73
CA GLU A 129 -12.55 -0.19 12.48
C GLU A 129 -12.23 -1.59 11.96
N ASN A 130 -10.95 -1.98 11.94
CA ASN A 130 -10.56 -3.31 11.52
C ASN A 130 -11.05 -4.40 12.49
N ALA A 131 -10.96 -4.17 13.82
CA ALA A 131 -11.41 -5.12 14.81
C ALA A 131 -12.94 -5.33 14.77
N ALA A 132 -13.70 -4.30 14.40
CA ALA A 132 -15.16 -4.38 14.26
C ALA A 132 -15.62 -5.29 13.10
N CYS A 133 -14.72 -5.63 12.17
CA CYS A 133 -15.00 -6.58 11.09
C CYS A 133 -14.96 -8.04 11.56
N PHE A 134 -14.62 -8.32 12.83
CA PHE A 134 -14.44 -9.65 13.38
C PHE A 134 -15.16 -9.81 14.71
N ALA A 135 -15.58 -11.03 15.02
CA ALA A 135 -16.16 -11.38 16.30
C ALA A 135 -15.37 -12.47 17.03
N ALA A 136 -15.38 -12.44 18.37
CA ALA A 136 -14.89 -13.57 19.15
C ALA A 136 -15.77 -14.81 18.87
N GLY A 137 -15.13 -15.97 18.69
CA GLY A 137 -15.80 -17.19 18.29
C GLY A 137 -15.72 -17.52 16.80
N GLU A 138 -15.25 -16.58 15.98
CA GLU A 138 -15.07 -16.82 14.55
C GLU A 138 -13.75 -17.54 14.25
N THR A 139 -13.76 -18.30 13.16
CA THR A 139 -12.56 -18.89 12.56
C THR A 139 -12.29 -18.20 11.24
N VAL A 140 -11.11 -17.61 11.13
CA VAL A 140 -10.69 -16.79 9.98
C VAL A 140 -9.33 -17.25 9.46
N VAL A 141 -8.99 -16.80 8.26
CA VAL A 141 -7.67 -17.05 7.68
C VAL A 141 -6.72 -15.96 8.15
N GLY A 142 -5.48 -16.33 8.42
CA GLY A 142 -4.41 -15.40 8.78
C GLY A 142 -3.09 -15.74 8.15
N ILE A 143 -2.17 -14.81 8.18
CA ILE A 143 -0.78 -14.97 7.70
C ILE A 143 0.16 -14.83 8.88
N VAL A 144 1.00 -15.81 9.12
CA VAL A 144 2.06 -15.75 10.12
C VAL A 144 3.05 -14.64 9.72
N ARG A 145 3.26 -13.66 10.61
CA ARG A 145 4.20 -12.55 10.37
C ARG A 145 5.50 -12.70 11.14
N SER A 146 5.45 -13.17 12.38
CA SER A 146 6.64 -13.55 13.14
C SER A 146 6.35 -14.67 14.11
N VAL A 147 7.39 -15.43 14.43
CA VAL A 147 7.37 -16.51 15.43
C VAL A 147 8.37 -16.12 16.51
N GLU A 148 7.86 -15.90 17.72
CA GLU A 148 8.62 -15.47 18.88
C GLU A 148 8.53 -16.56 19.98
N ASP A 149 9.44 -16.56 20.93
CA ASP A 149 9.44 -17.54 22.04
C ASP A 149 8.16 -17.50 22.90
N TYR A 150 7.51 -16.32 22.95
CA TYR A 150 6.29 -16.10 23.74
C TYR A 150 5.00 -16.18 22.92
N GLY A 151 5.06 -16.40 21.60
CA GLY A 151 3.88 -16.54 20.76
C GLY A 151 4.12 -16.21 19.29
N VAL A 152 3.09 -16.44 18.50
CA VAL A 152 3.09 -16.24 17.05
C VAL A 152 2.20 -15.07 16.69
N PHE A 153 2.76 -14.07 16.01
CA PHE A 153 1.99 -12.96 15.46
C PHE A 153 1.38 -13.38 14.13
N ILE A 154 0.05 -13.31 14.07
CA ILE A 154 -0.73 -13.70 12.89
C ILE A 154 -1.57 -12.51 12.47
N GLU A 155 -1.37 -12.07 11.24
CA GLU A 155 -2.15 -11.02 10.60
C GLU A 155 -3.46 -11.60 10.09
N ILE A 156 -4.59 -11.00 10.46
CA ILE A 156 -5.93 -11.34 9.99
C ILE A 156 -6.51 -10.26 9.06
N ALA A 157 -5.93 -9.07 9.06
CA ALA A 157 -6.14 -8.01 8.07
C ALA A 157 -4.89 -7.12 8.01
N PRO A 158 -4.66 -6.35 6.92
CA PRO A 158 -3.45 -5.53 6.74
C PRO A 158 -3.10 -4.62 7.92
N ASN A 159 -4.11 -4.06 8.59
CA ASN A 159 -3.93 -3.23 9.78
C ASN A 159 -4.30 -3.97 11.08
N LEU A 160 -4.41 -5.29 11.07
CA LEU A 160 -4.84 -6.03 12.26
C LEU A 160 -4.11 -7.36 12.40
N ALA A 161 -3.38 -7.50 13.49
CA ALA A 161 -2.71 -8.73 13.85
C ALA A 161 -3.11 -9.17 15.27
N GLY A 162 -3.18 -10.48 15.47
CA GLY A 162 -3.39 -11.10 16.77
C GLY A 162 -2.19 -11.93 17.19
N LEU A 163 -2.21 -12.41 18.43
CA LEU A 163 -1.19 -13.26 19.03
C LEU A 163 -1.79 -14.62 19.35
N ALA A 164 -1.16 -15.68 18.83
CA ALA A 164 -1.41 -17.07 19.18
C ALA A 164 -0.32 -17.59 20.12
N GLU A 165 -0.54 -18.75 20.69
CA GLU A 165 0.46 -19.46 21.53
C GLU A 165 1.72 -19.77 20.71
N ALA A 166 2.87 -19.91 21.41
CA ALA A 166 4.14 -20.20 20.78
C ALA A 166 4.09 -21.55 20.04
N ASP A 167 4.54 -21.54 18.81
CA ASP A 167 4.56 -22.72 17.93
C ASP A 167 5.74 -22.63 16.96
N SER A 168 6.82 -23.33 17.26
CA SER A 168 8.04 -23.34 16.46
C SER A 168 7.93 -24.06 15.11
N THR A 169 6.81 -24.73 14.86
CA THR A 169 6.55 -25.40 13.57
C THR A 169 6.04 -24.44 12.49
N LEU A 170 5.53 -23.28 12.90
CA LEU A 170 5.06 -22.24 11.99
C LEU A 170 6.22 -21.44 11.38
N ARG A 171 5.97 -20.86 10.21
CA ARG A 171 6.97 -20.05 9.49
C ARG A 171 6.36 -18.71 9.04
N PRO A 172 7.11 -17.61 9.06
CA PRO A 172 6.66 -16.34 8.48
C PRO A 172 6.21 -16.53 7.03
N GLY A 173 5.09 -15.87 6.65
CA GLY A 173 4.46 -15.99 5.34
C GLY A 173 3.46 -17.16 5.19
N GLN A 174 3.43 -18.09 6.15
CA GLN A 174 2.53 -19.24 6.12
C GLN A 174 1.07 -18.81 6.35
N ALA A 175 0.17 -19.30 5.48
CA ALA A 175 -1.27 -19.13 5.65
C ALA A 175 -1.81 -20.19 6.65
N VAL A 176 -2.57 -19.72 7.62
CA VAL A 176 -3.14 -20.55 8.69
C VAL A 176 -4.60 -20.20 8.92
N SER A 177 -5.37 -21.14 9.45
CA SER A 177 -6.71 -20.88 9.98
C SER A 177 -6.61 -20.66 11.48
N VAL A 178 -7.20 -19.57 11.97
CA VAL A 178 -7.16 -19.17 13.36
C VAL A 178 -8.57 -18.93 13.92
N TYR A 179 -8.79 -19.40 15.14
CA TYR A 179 -9.98 -19.10 15.90
C TYR A 179 -9.72 -17.86 16.75
N ILE A 180 -10.62 -16.88 16.70
CA ILE A 180 -10.56 -15.65 17.48
C ILE A 180 -11.12 -15.94 18.88
N LYS A 181 -10.22 -16.11 19.85
CA LYS A 181 -10.61 -16.39 21.23
C LYS A 181 -11.18 -15.16 21.92
N ASN A 182 -10.49 -14.02 21.81
CA ASN A 182 -10.87 -12.76 22.45
C ASN A 182 -10.36 -11.57 21.64
N ILE A 183 -11.19 -10.51 21.59
CA ILE A 183 -10.82 -9.17 21.12
C ILE A 183 -10.81 -8.24 22.33
N LEU A 184 -9.69 -7.56 22.59
CA LEU A 184 -9.46 -6.72 23.77
C LEU A 184 -9.14 -5.28 23.32
N PRO A 185 -10.14 -4.43 23.07
CA PRO A 185 -9.96 -3.09 22.49
C PRO A 185 -9.05 -2.18 23.33
N ASP A 186 -9.22 -2.18 24.65
CA ASP A 186 -8.42 -1.33 25.56
C ASP A 186 -6.91 -1.61 25.49
N LYS A 187 -6.55 -2.81 25.10
CA LYS A 187 -5.16 -3.26 24.97
C LYS A 187 -4.69 -3.39 23.53
N MET A 188 -5.58 -3.14 22.56
CA MET A 188 -5.37 -3.39 21.13
C MET A 188 -4.81 -4.79 20.89
N LYS A 189 -5.41 -5.81 21.51
CA LYS A 189 -4.96 -7.20 21.44
C LYS A 189 -6.07 -8.11 20.95
N ILE A 190 -5.70 -9.02 20.06
CA ILE A 190 -6.54 -10.15 19.64
C ILE A 190 -5.82 -11.42 20.04
N LYS A 191 -6.51 -12.26 20.81
CA LYS A 191 -6.01 -13.60 21.17
C LYS A 191 -6.52 -14.60 20.14
N LEU A 192 -5.58 -15.32 19.54
CA LEU A 192 -5.84 -16.30 18.49
C LEU A 192 -5.47 -17.70 18.96
N VAL A 193 -6.13 -18.70 18.38
CA VAL A 193 -5.75 -20.11 18.48
C VAL A 193 -5.61 -20.66 17.07
N VAL A 194 -4.47 -21.24 16.74
CA VAL A 194 -4.26 -21.86 15.42
C VAL A 194 -5.03 -23.17 15.36
N VAL A 195 -5.95 -23.24 14.39
CA VAL A 195 -6.81 -24.42 14.17
C VAL A 195 -6.23 -25.30 13.07
N ASN A 196 -5.78 -24.68 11.96
CA ASN A 196 -5.15 -25.41 10.86
C ASN A 196 -3.89 -24.69 10.40
N LYS A 197 -2.78 -25.42 10.39
CA LYS A 197 -1.45 -24.90 10.06
C LYS A 197 -1.15 -24.92 8.56
N ASN A 198 -1.96 -25.59 7.74
CA ASN A 198 -1.66 -25.77 6.32
C ASN A 198 -2.90 -25.53 5.46
N LEU A 199 -2.99 -24.34 4.90
CA LEU A 199 -4.05 -23.97 3.97
C LEU A 199 -3.63 -24.15 2.50
N GLY A 200 -2.44 -24.68 2.24
CA GLY A 200 -2.01 -25.17 0.92
C GLY A 200 -1.66 -24.09 -0.12
N GLN A 201 -2.07 -22.84 0.08
CA GLN A 201 -1.81 -21.75 -0.89
C GLN A 201 -1.31 -20.50 -0.16
N PRO A 202 -0.38 -19.73 -0.76
CA PRO A 202 -0.03 -18.42 -0.22
C PRO A 202 -1.24 -17.50 -0.29
N LEU A 203 -1.55 -16.88 0.86
CA LEU A 203 -2.61 -15.91 0.99
C LEU A 203 -2.05 -14.50 0.83
N ARG A 204 -2.79 -13.63 0.13
CA ARG A 204 -2.56 -12.19 0.12
C ARG A 204 -3.88 -11.49 0.46
N PHE A 205 -3.83 -10.55 1.37
CA PHE A 205 -4.99 -9.71 1.65
C PHE A 205 -5.10 -8.60 0.61
N GLU A 206 -6.27 -8.50 -0.01
CA GLU A 206 -6.62 -7.31 -0.81
C GLU A 206 -6.86 -6.11 0.10
N PRO A 207 -6.51 -4.89 -0.32
CA PRO A 207 -6.78 -3.69 0.45
C PRO A 207 -8.28 -3.48 0.67
N HIS A 208 -8.72 -3.48 1.92
CA HIS A 208 -10.05 -3.03 2.30
C HIS A 208 -9.97 -1.57 2.74
N TYR A 209 -10.55 -0.66 1.96
CA TYR A 209 -10.46 0.77 2.19
C TYR A 209 -11.60 1.26 3.08
N PHE A 210 -11.29 1.87 4.21
CA PHE A 210 -12.24 2.60 5.05
C PHE A 210 -12.39 4.06 4.59
N VAL A 211 -11.36 4.60 3.95
CA VAL A 211 -11.38 5.95 3.37
C VAL A 211 -10.95 5.87 1.90
N THR A 212 -11.82 6.39 1.00
CA THR A 212 -11.60 6.29 -0.45
C THR A 212 -11.50 7.64 -1.15
N ARG A 213 -11.82 8.75 -0.47
CA ARG A 213 -11.86 10.11 -1.06
C ARG A 213 -11.68 11.19 -0.01
N GLY A 214 -11.33 12.38 -0.48
CA GLY A 214 -11.15 13.57 0.36
C GLY A 214 -9.72 13.75 0.82
N ARG A 215 -9.52 14.49 1.90
CA ARG A 215 -8.21 14.81 2.49
C ARG A 215 -8.18 14.40 3.95
N LEU A 216 -7.22 13.57 4.31
CA LEU A 216 -6.90 13.22 5.68
C LEU A 216 -6.08 14.36 6.31
N LYS A 217 -6.53 14.90 7.44
CA LYS A 217 -5.73 15.87 8.24
C LYS A 217 -4.95 15.19 9.33
N ARG A 218 -5.57 14.20 9.95
CA ARG A 218 -5.00 13.36 11.01
C ARG A 218 -5.62 11.97 10.93
N TRP A 219 -4.83 10.96 11.22
CA TRP A 219 -5.29 9.60 11.41
C TRP A 219 -4.67 9.03 12.67
N THR A 220 -5.49 8.47 13.55
CA THR A 220 -5.05 7.85 14.78
C THR A 220 -5.44 6.38 14.76
N TYR A 221 -4.46 5.51 14.65
CA TYR A 221 -4.67 4.06 14.61
C TYR A 221 -5.07 3.50 15.96
N SER A 222 -4.42 3.99 17.01
CA SER A 222 -4.54 3.46 18.37
C SER A 222 -5.87 3.83 19.01
N THR A 223 -6.39 2.90 19.84
CA THR A 223 -7.53 3.22 20.73
C THR A 223 -7.13 4.25 21.79
N PRO A 224 -8.07 5.06 22.30
CA PRO A 224 -7.76 6.10 23.31
C PRO A 224 -7.08 5.54 24.56
N GLN A 225 -7.40 4.29 24.94
CA GLN A 225 -6.87 3.62 26.14
C GLN A 225 -5.49 3.00 25.93
N SER A 226 -5.03 2.94 24.69
CA SER A 226 -3.72 2.35 24.38
C SER A 226 -2.57 3.19 24.93
N ARG A 227 -1.61 2.54 25.59
CA ARG A 227 -0.38 3.20 26.06
C ARG A 227 0.52 3.71 24.92
N LYS A 228 0.48 3.03 23.79
CA LYS A 228 1.25 3.39 22.60
C LYS A 228 0.32 4.03 21.58
N GLN A 229 0.53 5.31 21.31
CA GLN A 229 -0.20 6.02 20.27
C GLN A 229 0.54 5.91 18.94
N ILE A 230 -0.18 5.47 17.90
CA ILE A 230 0.27 5.45 16.51
C ILE A 230 -0.65 6.40 15.76
N GLU A 231 -0.07 7.48 15.25
CA GLU A 231 -0.81 8.49 14.51
C GLU A 231 -0.01 9.01 13.32
N THR A 232 -0.69 9.58 12.36
CA THR A 232 -0.15 10.35 11.25
C THR A 232 -0.85 11.70 11.22
N VAL A 233 -0.07 12.77 11.18
CA VAL A 233 -0.53 14.14 10.92
C VAL A 233 0.01 14.53 9.56
N PHE A 234 -0.89 14.97 8.68
CA PHE A 234 -0.57 15.34 7.30
C PHE A 234 -0.29 16.83 7.16
#